data_414f8f626ebab2d13704b107931da6f2
#
_entry.id   414f8f626ebab2d13704b107931da6f2
#
_cell.length_a   1.000
_cell.length_b   1.000
_cell.length_c   1.000
_cell.angle_alpha   90.00
_cell.angle_beta   90.00
_cell.angle_gamma   90.00
#
_symmetry.space_group_name_H-M   'P 1'
#
loop_
_entity.id
_entity.type
_entity.pdbx_description
1 polymer ?
#
loop_
_entity_poly.entity_id
_entity_poly.type
_entity_poly.pdbx_seq_one_letter_code
_entity_poly.pdbx_strand_id
1 'polypeptide(L)'
;MDAETGKDSDNPILTGPFWPVFFRYALPSVAGLLALTTANIVDGIFIGNFAGADALAALNLLIPWFTLLFGMALALAIGGTVRAGRYLGEGRTDAASAIFSKCLMATLALALTGALVGFLFHDGIYRVLGASPDIYPLMSEYFLVIIWVLVAQLVTMVLYYFVRVDGFPGLATTALVTGAAANILLDALLVGYLDYGLRGAAIATGLAQVLQFAVLACYFLKPERKLHFQLQQKHWQEIPQAFANGVSEWINELSVGLVMLLINWLLMTTQGVAGVAAFTVV
;
A
#
# COMPACT_ATOMS: atom_id res chain seq x y z
N MET A 1 -46.35 -6.76 -8.69
CA MET A 1 -45.15 -6.47 -9.49
C MET A 1 -44.92 -4.97 -9.38
N ASP A 2 -44.63 -4.45 -8.16
CA ASP A 2 -44.35 -3.03 -7.88
C ASP A 2 -43.88 -2.87 -6.43
N ALA A 3 -42.68 -3.41 -6.11
CA ALA A 3 -42.10 -3.21 -4.77
C ALA A 3 -40.57 -3.10 -4.75
N GLU A 4 -39.89 -2.97 -5.91
CA GLU A 4 -38.40 -2.88 -5.98
C GLU A 4 -37.85 -1.51 -6.42
N THR A 5 -38.71 -0.53 -6.76
CA THR A 5 -38.25 0.79 -7.25
C THR A 5 -37.94 1.79 -6.14
N GLY A 6 -38.12 1.44 -4.87
CA GLY A 6 -38.02 2.40 -3.74
C GLY A 6 -36.64 2.57 -3.11
N LYS A 7 -35.65 1.70 -3.36
CA LYS A 7 -34.34 1.73 -2.69
C LYS A 7 -33.21 2.47 -3.43
N ASP A 8 -33.37 2.68 -4.72
CA ASP A 8 -32.37 3.41 -5.53
C ASP A 8 -32.50 4.95 -5.45
N SER A 9 -33.62 5.45 -4.96
CA SER A 9 -33.89 6.90 -4.85
C SER A 9 -33.07 7.60 -3.76
N ASP A 10 -32.49 6.90 -2.81
CA ASP A 10 -31.78 7.48 -1.66
C ASP A 10 -30.25 7.46 -1.81
N ASN A 11 -29.69 7.03 -2.95
CA ASN A 11 -28.26 7.09 -3.15
C ASN A 11 -27.82 8.49 -3.57
N PRO A 12 -27.12 9.26 -2.71
CA PRO A 12 -26.71 10.63 -3.01
C PRO A 12 -25.84 10.77 -4.28
N ILE A 13 -25.17 9.68 -4.69
CA ILE A 13 -24.34 9.65 -5.90
C ILE A 13 -25.20 9.74 -7.16
N LEU A 14 -26.40 9.12 -7.14
CA LEU A 14 -27.29 9.04 -8.31
C LEU A 14 -28.27 10.21 -8.38
N THR A 15 -28.70 10.74 -7.23
CA THR A 15 -29.80 11.72 -7.14
C THR A 15 -29.39 13.08 -6.60
N GLY A 16 -28.20 13.18 -5.99
CA GLY A 16 -27.71 14.42 -5.37
C GLY A 16 -27.19 15.44 -6.38
N PRO A 17 -27.10 16.72 -6.00
CA PRO A 17 -26.50 17.76 -6.83
C PRO A 17 -25.03 17.44 -7.10
N PHE A 18 -24.61 17.57 -8.36
CA PHE A 18 -23.28 17.14 -8.84
C PHE A 18 -22.11 17.67 -8.01
N TRP A 19 -22.01 18.98 -7.78
CA TRP A 19 -20.86 19.59 -7.11
C TRP A 19 -20.70 19.19 -5.64
N PRO A 20 -21.74 19.22 -4.78
CA PRO A 20 -21.64 18.73 -3.42
C PRO A 20 -21.24 17.24 -3.33
N VAL A 21 -21.81 16.41 -4.19
CA VAL A 21 -21.48 14.98 -4.24
C VAL A 21 -20.02 14.80 -4.70
N PHE A 22 -19.60 15.46 -5.77
CA PHE A 22 -18.23 15.42 -6.26
C PHE A 22 -17.22 15.78 -5.15
N PHE A 23 -17.39 16.94 -4.51
CA PHE A 23 -16.45 17.38 -3.48
C PHE A 23 -16.47 16.50 -2.23
N ARG A 24 -17.61 15.92 -1.89
CA ARG A 24 -17.72 14.98 -0.77
C ARG A 24 -16.79 13.75 -0.92
N TYR A 25 -16.54 13.31 -2.15
CA TYR A 25 -15.67 12.18 -2.45
C TYR A 25 -14.26 12.60 -2.87
N ALA A 26 -14.13 13.68 -3.62
CA ALA A 26 -12.85 14.14 -4.13
C ALA A 26 -11.95 14.72 -3.04
N LEU A 27 -12.47 15.59 -2.16
CA LEU A 27 -11.67 16.24 -1.12
C LEU A 27 -11.02 15.24 -0.15
N PRO A 28 -11.73 14.24 0.42
CA PRO A 28 -11.08 13.24 1.26
C PRO A 28 -10.01 12.44 0.51
N SER A 29 -10.24 12.12 -0.76
CA SER A 29 -9.26 11.37 -1.57
C SER A 29 -7.98 12.17 -1.80
N VAL A 30 -8.11 13.45 -2.17
CA VAL A 30 -6.96 14.36 -2.35
C VAL A 30 -6.23 14.57 -1.03
N ALA A 31 -6.95 14.81 0.07
CA ALA A 31 -6.36 14.96 1.40
C ALA A 31 -5.57 13.71 1.83
N GLY A 32 -6.10 12.52 1.57
CA GLY A 32 -5.42 11.26 1.85
C GLY A 32 -4.13 11.09 1.04
N LEU A 33 -4.15 11.41 -0.25
CA LEU A 33 -2.96 11.35 -1.11
C LEU A 33 -1.91 12.38 -0.68
N LEU A 34 -2.31 13.61 -0.36
CA LEU A 34 -1.41 14.64 0.13
C LEU A 34 -0.76 14.23 1.46
N ALA A 35 -1.54 13.65 2.40
CA ALA A 35 -1.01 13.16 3.66
C ALA A 35 0.04 12.06 3.44
N LEU A 36 -0.24 11.08 2.57
CA LEU A 36 0.69 10.00 2.24
C LEU A 36 1.97 10.54 1.58
N THR A 37 1.83 11.41 0.57
CA THR A 37 3.00 12.01 -0.11
C THR A 37 3.85 12.83 0.85
N THR A 38 3.20 13.61 1.73
CA THR A 38 3.90 14.40 2.75
C THR A 38 4.65 13.48 3.71
N ALA A 39 4.05 12.38 4.17
CA ALA A 39 4.71 11.43 5.05
C ALA A 39 5.96 10.82 4.39
N ASN A 40 5.85 10.39 3.12
CA ASN A 40 7.00 9.83 2.39
C ASN A 40 8.15 10.85 2.21
N ILE A 41 7.82 12.12 1.93
CA ILE A 41 8.83 13.19 1.82
C ILE A 41 9.50 13.44 3.17
N VAL A 42 8.71 13.52 4.24
CA VAL A 42 9.21 13.76 5.59
C VAL A 42 10.09 12.60 6.08
N ASP A 43 9.68 11.35 5.85
CA ASP A 43 10.47 10.14 6.13
C ASP A 43 11.85 10.21 5.43
N GLY A 44 11.87 10.54 4.13
CA GLY A 44 13.11 10.75 3.39
C GLY A 44 13.98 11.86 3.97
N ILE A 45 13.38 12.98 4.42
CA ILE A 45 14.10 14.10 5.07
C ILE A 45 14.71 13.64 6.42
N PHE A 46 13.98 12.91 7.26
CA PHE A 46 14.51 12.38 8.51
C PHE A 46 15.66 11.41 8.27
N ILE A 47 15.50 10.47 7.35
CA ILE A 47 16.55 9.50 7.02
C ILE A 47 17.78 10.22 6.46
N GLY A 48 17.62 11.15 5.52
CA GLY A 48 18.72 11.88 4.93
C GLY A 48 19.52 12.72 5.93
N ASN A 49 18.83 13.38 6.88
CA ASN A 49 19.49 14.26 7.86
C ASN A 49 20.12 13.50 9.05
N PHE A 50 19.49 12.41 9.49
CA PHE A 50 19.89 11.71 10.72
C PHE A 50 20.59 10.38 10.46
N ALA A 51 20.25 9.65 9.38
CA ALA A 51 20.90 8.39 9.02
C ALA A 51 21.93 8.55 7.89
N GLY A 52 21.91 9.68 7.17
CA GLY A 52 22.92 10.04 6.17
C GLY A 52 22.58 9.63 4.73
N ALA A 53 23.44 10.07 3.80
CA ALA A 53 23.23 9.89 2.36
C ALA A 53 23.27 8.39 1.93
N ASP A 54 24.13 7.60 2.53
CA ASP A 54 24.24 6.16 2.24
C ASP A 54 22.96 5.40 2.64
N ALA A 55 22.30 5.86 3.71
CA ALA A 55 21.00 5.32 4.12
C ALA A 55 19.89 5.60 3.09
N LEU A 56 19.87 6.80 2.50
CA LEU A 56 18.95 7.12 1.39
C LEU A 56 19.23 6.26 0.16
N ALA A 57 20.51 6.04 -0.17
CA ALA A 57 20.88 5.15 -1.27
C ALA A 57 20.42 3.71 -1.02
N ALA A 58 20.59 3.19 0.21
CA ALA A 58 20.12 1.87 0.61
C ALA A 58 18.62 1.70 0.42
N LEU A 59 17.82 2.71 0.80
CA LEU A 59 16.36 2.70 0.59
C LEU A 59 15.99 2.72 -0.89
N ASN A 60 16.62 3.61 -1.66
CA ASN A 60 16.34 3.74 -3.09
C ASN A 60 16.61 2.42 -3.84
N LEU A 61 17.70 1.74 -3.52
CA LEU A 61 18.03 0.43 -4.10
C LEU A 61 16.95 -0.63 -3.82
N LEU A 62 16.19 -0.53 -2.73
CA LEU A 62 15.13 -1.48 -2.37
C LEU A 62 13.78 -1.19 -3.07
N ILE A 63 13.59 0.00 -3.65
CA ILE A 63 12.33 0.41 -4.30
C ILE A 63 11.84 -0.62 -5.34
N PRO A 64 12.69 -1.16 -6.26
CA PRO A 64 12.21 -2.10 -7.27
C PRO A 64 11.62 -3.39 -6.69
N TRP A 65 12.11 -3.85 -5.54
CA TRP A 65 11.55 -5.00 -4.84
C TRP A 65 10.16 -4.70 -4.27
N PHE A 66 10.00 -3.53 -3.66
CA PHE A 66 8.72 -3.11 -3.08
C PHE A 66 7.68 -2.83 -4.14
N THR A 67 8.02 -2.16 -5.24
CA THR A 67 7.09 -1.86 -6.34
C THR A 67 6.58 -3.13 -7.01
N LEU A 68 7.41 -4.18 -7.11
CA LEU A 68 6.98 -5.48 -7.64
C LEU A 68 5.83 -6.08 -6.81
N LEU A 69 6.01 -6.17 -5.49
CA LEU A 69 5.01 -6.75 -4.59
C LEU A 69 3.79 -5.84 -4.42
N PHE A 70 4.03 -4.54 -4.30
CA PHE A 70 3.00 -3.52 -4.15
C PHE A 70 2.09 -3.47 -5.39
N GLY A 71 2.65 -3.46 -6.58
CA GLY A 71 1.89 -3.46 -7.82
C GLY A 71 1.02 -4.71 -8.00
N MET A 72 1.52 -5.90 -7.63
CA MET A 72 0.72 -7.13 -7.66
C MET A 72 -0.47 -7.07 -6.70
N ALA A 73 -0.24 -6.57 -5.48
CA ALA A 73 -1.30 -6.41 -4.50
C ALA A 73 -2.30 -5.30 -4.90
N LEU A 74 -1.80 -4.22 -5.51
CA LEU A 74 -2.63 -3.13 -6.04
C LEU A 74 -3.54 -3.61 -7.18
N ALA A 75 -3.02 -4.46 -8.08
CA ALA A 75 -3.84 -5.08 -9.13
C ALA A 75 -4.98 -5.92 -8.55
N LEU A 76 -4.71 -6.71 -7.50
CA LEU A 76 -5.73 -7.48 -6.80
C LEU A 76 -6.74 -6.57 -6.07
N ALA A 77 -6.27 -5.49 -5.45
CA ALA A 77 -7.12 -4.55 -4.74
C ALA A 77 -8.07 -3.82 -5.69
N ILE A 78 -7.54 -3.19 -6.74
CA ILE A 78 -8.34 -2.42 -7.70
C ILE A 78 -9.22 -3.34 -8.54
N GLY A 79 -8.65 -4.40 -9.12
CA GLY A 79 -9.43 -5.34 -9.93
C GLY A 79 -10.50 -6.08 -9.13
N GLY A 80 -10.22 -6.40 -7.86
CA GLY A 80 -11.19 -6.97 -6.92
C GLY A 80 -12.32 -6.01 -6.59
N THR A 81 -12.00 -4.74 -6.35
CA THR A 81 -13.02 -3.71 -6.04
C THR A 81 -13.91 -3.37 -7.23
N VAL A 82 -13.40 -3.41 -8.46
CA VAL A 82 -14.21 -3.28 -9.68
C VAL A 82 -15.28 -4.37 -9.73
N ARG A 83 -14.91 -5.63 -9.45
CA ARG A 83 -15.86 -6.75 -9.40
C ARG A 83 -16.84 -6.64 -8.23
N ALA A 84 -16.31 -6.31 -7.03
CA ALA A 84 -17.15 -6.13 -5.85
C ALA A 84 -18.17 -5.01 -6.03
N GLY A 85 -17.75 -3.88 -6.60
CA GLY A 85 -18.64 -2.76 -6.91
C GLY A 85 -19.76 -3.14 -7.87
N ARG A 86 -19.46 -3.96 -8.90
CA ARG A 86 -20.47 -4.50 -9.80
C ARG A 86 -21.44 -5.41 -9.05
N TYR A 87 -20.96 -6.36 -8.24
CA TYR A 87 -21.82 -7.24 -7.45
C TYR A 87 -22.68 -6.47 -6.45
N LEU A 88 -22.14 -5.42 -5.81
CA LEU A 88 -22.93 -4.57 -4.91
C LEU A 88 -24.02 -3.80 -5.66
N GLY A 89 -23.74 -3.32 -6.89
CA GLY A 89 -24.72 -2.68 -7.77
C GLY A 89 -25.82 -3.65 -8.26
N GLU A 90 -25.50 -4.93 -8.42
CA GLU A 90 -26.45 -5.99 -8.76
C GLU A 90 -27.24 -6.51 -7.51
N GLY A 91 -27.00 -5.97 -6.31
CA GLY A 91 -27.58 -6.46 -5.05
C GLY A 91 -27.01 -7.80 -4.54
N ARG A 92 -25.94 -8.29 -5.12
CA ARG A 92 -25.30 -9.59 -4.83
C ARG A 92 -24.22 -9.45 -3.78
N THR A 93 -24.60 -9.12 -2.56
CA THR A 93 -23.66 -8.84 -1.44
C THR A 93 -22.80 -10.05 -1.06
N ASP A 94 -23.32 -11.27 -1.19
CA ASP A 94 -22.55 -12.50 -0.92
C ASP A 94 -21.40 -12.68 -1.93
N ALA A 95 -21.66 -12.40 -3.22
CA ALA A 95 -20.62 -12.47 -4.25
C ALA A 95 -19.55 -11.37 -4.04
N ALA A 96 -19.97 -10.17 -3.65
CA ALA A 96 -19.05 -9.09 -3.29
C ALA A 96 -18.19 -9.46 -2.07
N SER A 97 -18.78 -10.06 -1.04
CA SER A 97 -18.06 -10.55 0.16
C SER A 97 -17.11 -11.69 -0.17
N ALA A 98 -17.49 -12.56 -1.10
CA ALA A 98 -16.64 -13.65 -1.57
C ALA A 98 -15.39 -13.13 -2.29
N ILE A 99 -15.53 -12.18 -3.23
CA ILE A 99 -14.36 -11.60 -3.93
C ILE A 99 -13.48 -10.79 -2.98
N PHE A 100 -14.05 -10.03 -2.04
CA PHE A 100 -13.32 -9.35 -0.98
C PHE A 100 -12.43 -10.30 -0.20
N SER A 101 -13.01 -11.40 0.31
CA SER A 101 -12.29 -12.39 1.11
C SER A 101 -11.19 -13.09 0.32
N LYS A 102 -11.45 -13.43 -0.95
CA LYS A 102 -10.46 -14.04 -1.85
C LYS A 102 -9.29 -13.09 -2.13
N CYS A 103 -9.56 -11.82 -2.43
CA CYS A 103 -8.50 -10.84 -2.67
C CYS A 103 -7.64 -10.64 -1.41
N LEU A 104 -8.27 -10.57 -0.23
CA LEU A 104 -7.55 -10.43 1.04
C LEU A 104 -6.64 -11.64 1.31
N MET A 105 -7.16 -12.87 1.13
CA MET A 105 -6.38 -14.10 1.30
C MET A 105 -5.26 -14.23 0.26
N ALA A 106 -5.53 -13.91 -1.01
CA ALA A 106 -4.53 -13.95 -2.07
C ALA A 106 -3.40 -12.94 -1.81
N THR A 107 -3.75 -11.74 -1.37
CA THR A 107 -2.76 -10.71 -1.01
C THR A 107 -1.96 -11.11 0.22
N LEU A 108 -2.59 -11.68 1.24
CA LEU A 108 -1.87 -12.19 2.41
C LEU A 108 -0.88 -13.29 2.01
N ALA A 109 -1.28 -14.24 1.18
CA ALA A 109 -0.40 -15.28 0.67
C ALA A 109 0.76 -14.72 -0.15
N LEU A 110 0.48 -13.75 -1.05
CA LEU A 110 1.50 -13.03 -1.82
C LEU A 110 2.50 -12.32 -0.90
N ALA A 111 2.00 -11.57 0.08
CA ALA A 111 2.81 -10.79 1.00
C ALA A 111 3.70 -11.67 1.89
N LEU A 112 3.14 -12.75 2.44
CA LEU A 112 3.90 -13.72 3.23
C LEU A 112 4.96 -14.43 2.39
N THR A 113 4.63 -14.83 1.16
CA THR A 113 5.60 -15.42 0.23
C THR A 113 6.71 -14.44 -0.10
N GLY A 114 6.36 -13.19 -0.44
CA GLY A 114 7.33 -12.14 -0.70
C GLY A 114 8.23 -11.85 0.50
N ALA A 115 7.65 -11.76 1.71
CA ALA A 115 8.42 -11.57 2.93
C ALA A 115 9.36 -12.75 3.21
N LEU A 116 8.90 -13.97 3.03
CA LEU A 116 9.71 -15.17 3.24
C LEU A 116 10.85 -15.25 2.22
N VAL A 117 10.58 -15.02 0.94
CA VAL A 117 11.60 -14.96 -0.12
C VAL A 117 12.59 -13.83 0.18
N GLY A 118 12.10 -12.64 0.56
CA GLY A 118 12.94 -11.53 0.96
C GLY A 118 13.85 -11.88 2.13
N PHE A 119 13.31 -12.52 3.16
CA PHE A 119 14.07 -12.91 4.33
C PHE A 119 15.15 -13.97 4.04
N LEU A 120 14.80 -14.99 3.26
CA LEU A 120 15.72 -16.11 2.97
C LEU A 120 16.78 -15.77 1.92
N PHE A 121 16.48 -14.88 0.98
CA PHE A 121 17.32 -14.60 -0.18
C PHE A 121 17.76 -13.13 -0.28
N HIS A 122 17.77 -12.38 0.83
CA HIS A 122 18.07 -10.94 0.83
C HIS A 122 19.39 -10.58 0.14
N ASP A 123 20.47 -11.30 0.37
CA ASP A 123 21.76 -11.04 -0.29
C ASP A 123 21.69 -11.22 -1.81
N GLY A 124 20.94 -12.22 -2.27
CA GLY A 124 20.67 -12.44 -3.70
C GLY A 124 19.87 -11.30 -4.30
N ILE A 125 18.86 -10.82 -3.58
CA ILE A 125 18.03 -9.68 -3.97
C ILE A 125 18.89 -8.41 -4.08
N TYR A 126 19.73 -8.09 -3.07
CA TYR A 126 20.61 -6.92 -3.09
C TYR A 126 21.55 -6.94 -4.31
N ARG A 127 22.08 -8.11 -4.63
CA ARG A 127 22.93 -8.28 -5.83
C ARG A 127 22.16 -8.02 -7.11
N VAL A 128 20.93 -8.54 -7.24
CA VAL A 128 20.05 -8.30 -8.41
C VAL A 128 19.69 -6.83 -8.52
N LEU A 129 19.49 -6.15 -7.40
CA LEU A 129 19.18 -4.72 -7.34
C LEU A 129 20.41 -3.83 -7.66
N GLY A 130 21.60 -4.42 -7.87
CA GLY A 130 22.81 -3.71 -8.25
C GLY A 130 23.57 -3.07 -7.09
N ALA A 131 23.26 -3.45 -5.84
CA ALA A 131 23.94 -2.94 -4.66
C ALA A 131 25.38 -3.45 -4.58
N SER A 132 26.31 -2.61 -4.11
CA SER A 132 27.65 -3.03 -3.73
C SER A 132 27.64 -3.70 -2.35
N PRO A 133 28.55 -4.66 -2.07
CA PRO A 133 28.59 -5.34 -0.78
C PRO A 133 28.74 -4.39 0.42
N ASP A 134 29.35 -3.24 0.23
CA ASP A 134 29.61 -2.26 1.30
C ASP A 134 28.33 -1.66 1.88
N ILE A 135 27.24 -1.59 1.08
CA ILE A 135 25.96 -1.04 1.51
C ILE A 135 25.00 -2.12 2.09
N TYR A 136 25.32 -3.41 1.96
CA TYR A 136 24.47 -4.50 2.44
C TYR A 136 24.08 -4.40 3.92
N PRO A 137 24.98 -4.03 4.84
CA PRO A 137 24.60 -3.86 6.27
C PRO A 137 23.48 -2.84 6.44
N LEU A 138 23.57 -1.67 5.80
CA LEU A 138 22.53 -0.62 5.85
C LEU A 138 21.21 -1.09 5.22
N MET A 139 21.29 -1.76 4.08
CA MET A 139 20.09 -2.35 3.46
C MET A 139 19.42 -3.35 4.38
N SER A 140 20.19 -4.19 5.08
CA SER A 140 19.66 -5.21 5.98
C SER A 140 19.02 -4.62 7.23
N GLU A 141 19.54 -3.53 7.79
CA GLU A 141 18.94 -2.83 8.93
C GLU A 141 17.49 -2.41 8.66
N TYR A 142 17.21 -1.96 7.46
CA TYR A 142 15.87 -1.56 7.04
C TYR A 142 15.07 -2.76 6.52
N PHE A 143 15.63 -3.50 5.57
CA PHE A 143 14.93 -4.51 4.78
C PHE A 143 14.36 -5.63 5.65
N LEU A 144 15.15 -6.18 6.58
CA LEU A 144 14.71 -7.30 7.41
C LEU A 144 13.57 -6.96 8.39
N VAL A 145 13.35 -5.67 8.65
CA VAL A 145 12.20 -5.18 9.41
C VAL A 145 11.03 -4.91 8.48
N ILE A 146 11.27 -4.13 7.42
CA ILE A 146 10.21 -3.61 6.56
C ILE A 146 9.51 -4.71 5.75
N ILE A 147 10.17 -5.82 5.41
CA ILE A 147 9.52 -6.95 4.71
C ILE A 147 8.35 -7.54 5.49
N TRP A 148 8.41 -7.56 6.82
CA TRP A 148 7.31 -8.01 7.66
C TRP A 148 6.23 -6.94 7.81
N VAL A 149 6.63 -5.67 7.86
CA VAL A 149 5.71 -4.53 7.82
C VAL A 149 4.92 -4.52 6.50
N LEU A 150 5.59 -4.87 5.39
CA LEU A 150 4.99 -4.96 4.07
C LEU A 150 3.79 -5.92 4.03
N VAL A 151 3.83 -7.01 4.81
CA VAL A 151 2.67 -7.93 4.92
C VAL A 151 1.43 -7.19 5.43
N ALA A 152 1.58 -6.44 6.52
CA ALA A 152 0.48 -5.64 7.07
C ALA A 152 0.07 -4.52 6.08
N GLN A 153 1.03 -3.88 5.44
CA GLN A 153 0.79 -2.79 4.49
C GLN A 153 -0.03 -3.25 3.27
N LEU A 154 0.32 -4.37 2.64
CA LEU A 154 -0.38 -4.87 1.47
C LEU A 154 -1.81 -5.33 1.82
N VAL A 155 -1.99 -5.96 2.98
CA VAL A 155 -3.32 -6.35 3.49
C VAL A 155 -4.17 -5.12 3.78
N THR A 156 -3.59 -4.11 4.44
CA THR A 156 -4.28 -2.84 4.75
C THR A 156 -4.68 -2.10 3.47
N MET A 157 -3.83 -2.12 2.45
CA MET A 157 -4.14 -1.53 1.15
C MET A 157 -5.36 -2.16 0.50
N VAL A 158 -5.45 -3.50 0.47
CA VAL A 158 -6.64 -4.18 -0.05
C VAL A 158 -7.88 -3.80 0.76
N LEU A 159 -7.79 -3.83 2.09
CA LEU A 159 -8.89 -3.43 2.96
C LEU A 159 -9.32 -1.97 2.70
N TYR A 160 -8.36 -1.05 2.52
CA TYR A 160 -8.62 0.35 2.18
C TYR A 160 -9.49 0.51 0.93
N TYR A 161 -9.15 -0.19 -0.15
CA TYR A 161 -9.91 -0.11 -1.39
C TYR A 161 -11.31 -0.70 -1.25
N PHE A 162 -11.46 -1.83 -0.56
CA PHE A 162 -12.76 -2.46 -0.36
C PHE A 162 -13.68 -1.68 0.58
N VAL A 163 -13.15 -1.08 1.63
CA VAL A 163 -13.91 -0.19 2.53
C VAL A 163 -14.46 1.02 1.78
N ARG A 164 -13.69 1.56 0.84
CA ARG A 164 -14.15 2.67 -0.01
C ARG A 164 -15.30 2.27 -0.93
N VAL A 165 -15.20 1.11 -1.57
CA VAL A 165 -16.25 0.65 -2.52
C VAL A 165 -17.53 0.26 -1.78
N ASP A 166 -17.44 -0.15 -0.51
CA ASP A 166 -18.61 -0.43 0.33
C ASP A 166 -19.30 0.83 0.90
N GLY A 167 -18.79 2.03 0.55
CA GLY A 167 -19.43 3.30 0.90
C GLY A 167 -18.86 4.01 2.14
N PHE A 168 -17.69 3.61 2.64
CA PHE A 168 -17.01 4.24 3.78
C PHE A 168 -15.71 4.98 3.39
N PRO A 169 -15.72 5.87 2.37
CA PRO A 169 -14.50 6.57 1.93
C PRO A 169 -13.91 7.47 3.03
N GLY A 170 -14.76 8.03 3.90
CA GLY A 170 -14.31 8.85 5.02
C GLY A 170 -13.47 8.05 6.03
N LEU A 171 -13.88 6.82 6.36
CA LEU A 171 -13.11 5.95 7.25
C LEU A 171 -11.76 5.58 6.62
N ALA A 172 -11.77 5.23 5.34
CA ALA A 172 -10.54 4.92 4.60
C ALA A 172 -9.57 6.11 4.60
N THR A 173 -10.05 7.31 4.33
CA THR A 173 -9.23 8.54 4.39
C THR A 173 -8.71 8.83 5.80
N THR A 174 -9.56 8.68 6.83
CA THR A 174 -9.14 8.87 8.23
C THR A 174 -8.02 7.91 8.60
N ALA A 175 -8.13 6.63 8.20
CA ALA A 175 -7.08 5.64 8.44
C ALA A 175 -5.76 6.06 7.78
N LEU A 176 -5.81 6.51 6.52
CA LEU A 176 -4.63 6.94 5.77
C LEU A 176 -3.97 8.17 6.41
N VAL A 177 -4.75 9.19 6.75
CA VAL A 177 -4.24 10.42 7.39
C VAL A 177 -3.67 10.12 8.79
N THR A 178 -4.34 9.27 9.58
CA THR A 178 -3.86 8.86 10.91
C THR A 178 -2.54 8.08 10.79
N GLY A 179 -2.42 7.16 9.83
CA GLY A 179 -1.19 6.44 9.56
C GLY A 179 -0.06 7.37 9.15
N ALA A 180 -0.31 8.30 8.23
CA ALA A 180 0.66 9.29 7.77
C ALA A 180 1.14 10.21 8.92
N ALA A 181 0.22 10.72 9.73
CA ALA A 181 0.56 11.55 10.88
C ALA A 181 1.37 10.77 11.93
N ALA A 182 0.98 9.53 12.22
CA ALA A 182 1.72 8.66 13.14
C ALA A 182 3.14 8.36 12.62
N ASN A 183 3.32 8.10 11.33
CA ASN A 183 4.63 7.88 10.73
C ASN A 183 5.54 9.09 10.93
N ILE A 184 5.09 10.30 10.59
CA ILE A 184 5.87 11.53 10.79
C ILE A 184 6.27 11.71 12.27
N LEU A 185 5.36 11.49 13.22
CA LEU A 185 5.65 11.63 14.64
C LEU A 185 6.62 10.57 15.15
N LEU A 186 6.48 9.33 14.66
CA LEU A 186 7.36 8.23 15.03
C LEU A 186 8.75 8.37 14.39
N ASP A 187 8.86 8.90 13.17
CA ASP A 187 10.16 9.23 12.56
C ASP A 187 10.87 10.32 13.35
N ALA A 188 10.17 11.38 13.73
CA ALA A 188 10.73 12.42 14.58
C ALA A 188 11.23 11.86 15.93
N LEU A 189 10.52 10.89 16.51
CA LEU A 189 10.91 10.25 17.77
C LEU A 189 12.04 9.23 17.59
N LEU A 190 11.87 8.25 16.68
CA LEU A 190 12.76 7.10 16.57
C LEU A 190 14.04 7.43 15.77
N VAL A 191 13.91 8.21 14.71
CA VAL A 191 15.04 8.59 13.87
C VAL A 191 15.66 9.89 14.37
N GLY A 192 14.82 10.93 14.63
CA GLY A 192 15.32 12.25 15.00
C GLY A 192 15.82 12.37 16.44
N TYR A 193 15.07 11.82 17.42
CA TYR A 193 15.39 11.99 18.85
C TYR A 193 16.16 10.80 19.45
N LEU A 194 15.77 9.56 19.12
CA LEU A 194 16.38 8.33 19.66
C LEU A 194 17.57 7.82 18.83
N ASP A 195 17.80 8.40 17.65
CA ASP A 195 18.92 8.07 16.75
C ASP A 195 19.01 6.56 16.37
N TYR A 196 17.84 5.95 16.11
CA TYR A 196 17.77 4.54 15.71
C TYR A 196 18.06 4.32 14.22
N GLY A 197 18.45 5.36 13.46
CA GLY A 197 18.81 5.28 12.04
C GLY A 197 17.74 4.62 11.17
N LEU A 198 18.16 3.83 10.18
CA LEU A 198 17.27 3.14 9.25
C LEU A 198 16.33 2.13 9.93
N ARG A 199 16.80 1.46 10.98
CA ARG A 199 15.97 0.56 11.75
C ARG A 199 14.82 1.30 12.44
N GLY A 200 15.09 2.53 12.92
CA GLY A 200 14.08 3.41 13.50
C GLY A 200 12.97 3.77 12.49
N ALA A 201 13.36 4.14 11.28
CA ALA A 201 12.43 4.44 10.18
C ALA A 201 11.54 3.22 9.82
N ALA A 202 12.13 2.03 9.72
CA ALA A 202 11.37 0.81 9.46
C ALA A 202 10.35 0.50 10.58
N ILE A 203 10.73 0.68 11.84
CA ILE A 203 9.85 0.50 13.00
C ILE A 203 8.75 1.57 13.02
N ALA A 204 9.07 2.83 12.74
CA ALA A 204 8.12 3.92 12.65
C ALA A 204 7.03 3.64 11.61
N THR A 205 7.45 3.24 10.41
CA THR A 205 6.54 2.82 9.34
C THR A 205 5.67 1.63 9.78
N GLY A 206 6.26 0.64 10.47
CA GLY A 206 5.52 -0.52 10.97
C GLY A 206 4.45 -0.16 11.99
N LEU A 207 4.77 0.66 12.98
CA LEU A 207 3.83 1.11 14.00
C LEU A 207 2.71 1.99 13.40
N ALA A 208 3.07 2.90 12.49
CA ALA A 208 2.11 3.70 11.75
C ALA A 208 1.15 2.83 10.93
N GLN A 209 1.66 1.77 10.30
CA GLN A 209 0.87 0.82 9.54
C GLN A 209 -0.09 0.02 10.41
N VAL A 210 0.34 -0.41 11.60
CA VAL A 210 -0.53 -1.07 12.59
C VAL A 210 -1.66 -0.13 13.03
N LEU A 211 -1.35 1.14 13.28
CA LEU A 211 -2.37 2.13 13.64
C LEU A 211 -3.35 2.38 12.50
N GLN A 212 -2.86 2.54 11.27
CA GLN A 212 -3.69 2.67 10.07
C GLN A 212 -4.63 1.48 9.92
N PHE A 213 -4.10 0.25 10.07
CA PHE A 213 -4.90 -0.97 10.03
C PHE A 213 -5.96 -0.99 11.13
N ALA A 214 -5.60 -0.63 12.37
CA ALA A 214 -6.53 -0.62 13.50
C ALA A 214 -7.70 0.35 13.26
N VAL A 215 -7.42 1.56 12.76
CA VAL A 215 -8.46 2.53 12.39
C VAL A 215 -9.35 1.97 11.27
N LEU A 216 -8.74 1.36 10.26
CA LEU A 216 -9.49 0.78 9.15
C LEU A 216 -10.31 -0.44 9.58
N ALA A 217 -9.82 -1.22 10.54
CA ALA A 217 -10.53 -2.37 11.10
C ALA A 217 -11.81 -1.99 11.86
N CYS A 218 -11.97 -0.70 12.27
CA CYS A 218 -13.24 -0.20 12.78
C CYS A 218 -14.39 -0.34 11.78
N TYR A 219 -14.08 -0.55 10.49
CA TYR A 219 -15.05 -0.92 9.47
C TYR A 219 -15.84 -2.17 9.88
N PHE A 220 -15.21 -3.17 10.48
CA PHE A 220 -15.88 -4.41 10.89
C PHE A 220 -16.88 -4.22 12.02
N LEU A 221 -16.83 -3.09 12.72
CA LEU A 221 -17.78 -2.69 13.75
C LEU A 221 -19.01 -1.95 13.18
N LYS A 222 -18.98 -1.56 11.89
CA LYS A 222 -20.08 -0.82 11.27
C LYS A 222 -21.24 -1.77 10.94
N PRO A 223 -22.46 -1.52 11.46
CA PRO A 223 -23.63 -2.35 11.17
C PRO A 223 -24.09 -2.23 9.72
N GLU A 224 -23.83 -1.10 9.07
CA GLU A 224 -24.25 -0.82 7.70
C GLU A 224 -23.32 -1.43 6.63
N ARG A 225 -22.22 -2.08 7.05
CA ARG A 225 -21.29 -2.72 6.09
C ARG A 225 -21.99 -3.85 5.35
N LYS A 226 -21.68 -3.95 4.06
CA LYS A 226 -22.20 -5.01 3.19
C LYS A 226 -21.20 -6.15 2.99
N LEU A 227 -19.89 -5.84 3.10
CA LEU A 227 -18.85 -6.84 2.92
C LEU A 227 -18.57 -7.57 4.23
N HIS A 228 -18.56 -8.90 4.14
CA HIS A 228 -18.26 -9.80 5.24
C HIS A 228 -17.12 -10.73 4.87
N PHE A 229 -16.23 -10.99 5.83
CA PHE A 229 -15.18 -11.98 5.60
C PHE A 229 -15.77 -13.39 5.66
N GLN A 230 -15.46 -14.19 4.64
CA GLN A 230 -15.92 -15.57 4.48
C GLN A 230 -14.72 -16.49 4.32
N LEU A 231 -14.58 -17.52 5.17
CA LEU A 231 -13.49 -18.49 5.10
C LEU A 231 -13.72 -19.54 4.00
N GLN A 232 -14.98 -19.98 3.85
CA GLN A 232 -15.33 -20.97 2.82
C GLN A 232 -15.50 -20.30 1.46
N GLN A 233 -14.52 -20.48 0.58
CA GLN A 233 -14.53 -19.88 -0.75
C GLN A 233 -14.59 -20.94 -1.84
N LYS A 234 -15.54 -20.73 -2.75
CA LYS A 234 -15.65 -21.48 -4.01
C LYS A 234 -15.22 -20.57 -5.18
N HIS A 235 -14.90 -21.18 -6.32
CA HIS A 235 -14.59 -20.44 -7.56
C HIS A 235 -13.38 -19.50 -7.47
N TRP A 236 -12.23 -20.03 -7.03
CA TRP A 236 -10.97 -19.29 -7.02
C TRP A 236 -10.52 -18.74 -8.38
N GLN A 237 -11.13 -19.22 -9.48
CA GLN A 237 -10.93 -18.73 -10.85
C GLN A 237 -11.25 -17.22 -11.01
N GLU A 238 -11.96 -16.63 -10.06
CA GLU A 238 -12.20 -15.18 -10.06
C GLU A 238 -10.97 -14.36 -9.72
N ILE A 239 -9.96 -14.92 -9.05
CA ILE A 239 -8.72 -14.19 -8.70
C ILE A 239 -7.89 -13.80 -9.92
N PRO A 240 -7.59 -14.72 -10.88
CA PRO A 240 -6.94 -14.30 -12.13
C PRO A 240 -7.73 -13.25 -12.91
N GLN A 241 -9.06 -13.33 -12.88
CA GLN A 241 -9.91 -12.32 -13.53
C GLN A 241 -9.89 -10.97 -12.79
N ALA A 242 -9.87 -10.96 -11.44
CA ALA A 242 -9.68 -9.76 -10.66
C ALA A 242 -8.30 -9.14 -10.95
N PHE A 243 -7.25 -9.94 -10.95
CA PHE A 243 -5.91 -9.49 -11.30
C PHE A 243 -5.86 -8.89 -12.72
N ALA A 244 -6.48 -9.55 -13.70
CA ALA A 244 -6.56 -9.05 -15.07
C ALA A 244 -7.28 -7.68 -15.18
N ASN A 245 -8.30 -7.43 -14.36
CA ASN A 245 -8.97 -6.12 -14.30
C ASN A 245 -8.07 -5.00 -13.73
N GLY A 246 -7.11 -5.35 -12.89
CA GLY A 246 -6.17 -4.41 -12.28
C GLY A 246 -4.77 -4.44 -12.89
N VAL A 247 -4.54 -5.21 -13.97
CA VAL A 247 -3.21 -5.43 -14.56
C VAL A 247 -2.54 -4.14 -15.03
N SER A 248 -3.30 -3.13 -15.42
CA SER A 248 -2.80 -1.81 -15.78
C SER A 248 -2.02 -1.14 -14.65
N GLU A 249 -2.50 -1.29 -13.41
CA GLU A 249 -1.83 -0.76 -12.23
C GLU A 249 -0.53 -1.52 -11.94
N TRP A 250 -0.56 -2.85 -12.07
CA TRP A 250 0.67 -3.64 -11.94
C TRP A 250 1.72 -3.27 -12.96
N ILE A 251 1.34 -3.10 -14.25
CA ILE A 251 2.25 -2.68 -15.30
C ILE A 251 2.81 -1.27 -15.01
N ASN A 252 1.99 -0.36 -14.50
CA ASN A 252 2.43 0.97 -14.12
C ASN A 252 3.49 0.92 -13.00
N GLU A 253 3.21 0.21 -11.89
CA GLU A 253 4.15 0.03 -10.78
C GLU A 253 5.43 -0.72 -11.22
N LEU A 254 5.28 -1.77 -12.03
CA LEU A 254 6.41 -2.51 -12.58
C LEU A 254 7.30 -1.63 -13.46
N SER A 255 6.69 -0.73 -14.25
CA SER A 255 7.44 0.21 -15.10
C SER A 255 8.25 1.19 -14.25
N VAL A 256 7.67 1.73 -13.18
CA VAL A 256 8.38 2.58 -12.21
C VAL A 256 9.55 1.81 -11.58
N GLY A 257 9.29 0.60 -11.08
CA GLY A 257 10.33 -0.24 -10.48
C GLY A 257 11.45 -0.60 -11.45
N LEU A 258 11.12 -0.90 -12.70
CA LEU A 258 12.12 -1.21 -13.74
C LEU A 258 12.99 0.01 -14.09
N VAL A 259 12.38 1.18 -14.23
CA VAL A 259 13.12 2.44 -14.46
C VAL A 259 14.07 2.72 -13.30
N MET A 260 13.59 2.60 -12.06
CA MET A 260 14.42 2.76 -10.86
C MET A 260 15.57 1.75 -10.82
N LEU A 261 15.31 0.48 -11.14
CA LEU A 261 16.33 -0.56 -11.20
C LEU A 261 17.43 -0.20 -12.21
N LEU A 262 17.06 0.21 -13.43
CA LEU A 262 18.01 0.55 -14.48
C LEU A 262 18.83 1.79 -14.12
N ILE A 263 18.21 2.82 -13.56
CA ILE A 263 18.91 4.04 -13.14
C ILE A 263 19.85 3.72 -11.98
N ASN A 264 19.40 2.95 -10.98
CA ASN A 264 20.23 2.54 -9.86
C ASN A 264 21.47 1.73 -10.32
N TRP A 265 21.29 0.80 -11.25
CA TRP A 265 22.40 0.05 -11.84
C TRP A 265 23.40 0.97 -12.55
N LEU A 266 22.91 1.92 -13.34
CA LEU A 266 23.75 2.87 -14.05
C LEU A 266 24.53 3.75 -13.05
N LEU A 267 23.85 4.29 -12.04
CA LEU A 267 24.48 5.17 -11.05
C LEU A 267 25.49 4.41 -10.18
N MET A 268 25.16 3.19 -9.74
CA MET A 268 26.09 2.36 -8.96
C MET A 268 27.36 2.04 -9.74
N THR A 269 27.25 1.77 -11.05
CA THR A 269 28.42 1.45 -11.88
C THR A 269 29.28 2.66 -12.26
N THR A 270 28.67 3.86 -12.34
CA THR A 270 29.36 5.08 -12.81
C THR A 270 29.79 6.01 -11.68
N GLN A 271 29.01 6.14 -10.63
CA GLN A 271 29.21 7.12 -9.55
C GLN A 271 29.18 6.49 -8.15
N GLY A 272 28.90 5.18 -8.06
CA GLY A 272 28.80 4.48 -6.78
C GLY A 272 27.61 4.91 -5.93
N VAL A 273 27.69 4.66 -4.62
CA VAL A 273 26.63 4.97 -3.63
C VAL A 273 26.24 6.43 -3.63
N ALA A 274 27.23 7.34 -3.77
CA ALA A 274 26.98 8.78 -3.79
C ALA A 274 26.06 9.22 -4.94
N GLY A 275 26.18 8.59 -6.12
CA GLY A 275 25.29 8.86 -7.26
C GLY A 275 23.85 8.46 -6.97
N VAL A 276 23.64 7.29 -6.37
CA VAL A 276 22.28 6.83 -5.97
C VAL A 276 21.70 7.71 -4.88
N ALA A 277 22.50 8.09 -3.87
CA ALA A 277 22.07 9.00 -2.81
C ALA A 277 21.60 10.36 -3.37
N ALA A 278 22.40 10.95 -4.28
CA ALA A 278 22.05 12.22 -4.93
C ALA A 278 20.75 12.12 -5.73
N PHE A 279 20.54 11.00 -6.45
CA PHE A 279 19.31 10.76 -7.19
C PHE A 279 18.08 10.59 -6.30
N THR A 280 18.24 10.07 -5.09
CA THR A 280 17.12 9.88 -4.14
C THR A 280 16.53 11.21 -3.65
N VAL A 281 17.32 12.29 -3.69
CA VAL A 281 16.92 13.63 -3.19
C VAL A 281 16.18 14.44 -4.27
N VAL A 282 16.31 14.06 -5.54
CA VAL A 282 15.68 14.73 -6.70
C VAL A 282 14.32 14.12 -7.03
#